data_36f9e064762a7cc5e7d3de62115018d9
#
_entry.id   36f9e064762a7cc5e7d3de62115018d9
#
_cell.length_a   1.000
_cell.length_b   1.000
_cell.length_c   1.000
_cell.angle_alpha   90.00
_cell.angle_beta   90.00
_cell.angle_gamma   90.00
#
_symmetry.space_group_name_H-M   'P 1'
#
loop_
_entity.id
_entity.type
_entity.pdbx_description
1 polymer ?
#
loop_
_entity_poly.entity_id
_entity_poly.type
_entity_poly.pdbx_seq_one_letter_code
_entity_poly.pdbx_strand_id
1 'polypeptide(L)'
;AGSGVVAEDPEKFGRLLLLQALPGTQGIYGIVGLFLAVGKLSALGMGAMTVGQGWQILFACIPLAITGLTSGIAQGKVAGAACGLVAKRPDEMGKGMIFAIVVETYAVLGLLGTILLLGNIT
;
A
#
# COMPACT_ATOMS: atom_id res chain seq x y z
N ALA A 1 -18.41 -1.18 -5.72
CA ALA A 1 -18.50 -2.29 -6.69
C ALA A 1 -18.85 -3.61 -5.98
N GLY A 2 -18.07 -4.04 -5.00
CA GLY A 2 -18.26 -5.33 -4.32
C GLY A 2 -19.65 -5.49 -3.68
N SER A 3 -20.14 -4.45 -2.99
CA SER A 3 -21.47 -4.48 -2.34
C SER A 3 -22.61 -4.73 -3.32
N GLY A 4 -22.52 -4.15 -4.53
CA GLY A 4 -23.54 -4.38 -5.57
C GLY A 4 -23.57 -5.85 -6.02
N VAL A 5 -22.42 -6.47 -6.17
CA VAL A 5 -22.33 -7.89 -6.58
C VAL A 5 -22.85 -8.80 -5.47
N VAL A 6 -22.52 -8.51 -4.19
CA VAL A 6 -23.03 -9.28 -3.04
C VAL A 6 -24.55 -9.15 -2.90
N ALA A 7 -25.11 -8.00 -3.22
CA ALA A 7 -26.53 -7.78 -3.19
C ALA A 7 -27.29 -8.68 -4.21
N GLU A 8 -26.65 -8.95 -5.36
CA GLU A 8 -27.20 -9.85 -6.39
C GLU A 8 -26.90 -11.32 -6.08
N ASP A 9 -25.72 -11.62 -5.56
CA ASP A 9 -25.25 -12.97 -5.28
C ASP A 9 -24.39 -13.01 -4.00
N PRO A 10 -25.00 -13.28 -2.84
CA PRO A 10 -24.30 -13.32 -1.55
C PRO A 10 -23.17 -14.37 -1.47
N GLU A 11 -23.21 -15.43 -2.26
CA GLU A 11 -22.19 -16.49 -2.25
C GLU A 11 -20.83 -16.00 -2.73
N LYS A 12 -20.81 -14.90 -3.48
CA LYS A 12 -19.55 -14.26 -3.96
C LYS A 12 -18.82 -13.43 -2.90
N PHE A 13 -19.39 -13.25 -1.70
CA PHE A 13 -18.83 -12.40 -0.66
C PHE A 13 -17.35 -12.68 -0.36
N GLY A 14 -16.98 -13.95 -0.15
CA GLY A 14 -15.58 -14.29 0.18
C GLY A 14 -14.58 -13.90 -0.90
N ARG A 15 -14.95 -14.05 -2.17
CA ARG A 15 -14.11 -13.65 -3.31
C ARG A 15 -13.95 -12.13 -3.40
N LEU A 16 -15.02 -11.41 -3.16
CA LEU A 16 -15.02 -9.95 -3.20
C LEU A 16 -14.29 -9.34 -2.01
N LEU A 17 -14.36 -9.98 -0.84
CA LEU A 17 -13.63 -9.56 0.36
C LEU A 17 -12.12 -9.55 0.10
N LEU A 18 -11.59 -10.57 -0.56
CA LEU A 18 -10.17 -10.63 -0.91
C LEU A 18 -9.77 -9.47 -1.85
N LEU A 19 -10.58 -9.19 -2.87
CA LEU A 19 -10.33 -8.06 -3.76
C LEU A 19 -10.39 -6.71 -3.03
N GLN A 20 -11.27 -6.59 -2.06
CA GLN A 20 -11.41 -5.36 -1.28
C GLN A 20 -10.26 -5.16 -0.28
N ALA A 21 -9.66 -6.24 0.20
CA ALA A 21 -8.54 -6.17 1.14
C ALA A 21 -7.25 -5.66 0.48
N LEU A 22 -7.04 -5.93 -0.81
CA LEU A 22 -5.80 -5.58 -1.51
C LEU A 22 -5.46 -4.08 -1.44
N PRO A 23 -6.36 -3.12 -1.70
CA PRO A 23 -6.03 -1.70 -1.61
C PRO A 23 -5.71 -1.20 -0.20
N GLY A 24 -5.84 -2.04 0.82
CA GLY A 24 -5.48 -1.73 2.21
C GLY A 24 -4.03 -2.03 2.56
N THR A 25 -3.31 -2.79 1.73
CA THR A 25 -1.93 -3.22 2.01
C THR A 25 -0.94 -2.07 2.11
N GLN A 26 -1.18 -0.96 1.39
CA GLN A 26 -0.38 0.27 1.49
C GLN A 26 -0.41 0.87 2.90
N GLY A 27 -1.49 0.69 3.63
CA GLY A 27 -1.56 1.08 5.05
C GLY A 27 -0.57 0.32 5.92
N ILE A 28 -0.38 -0.98 5.66
CA ILE A 28 0.62 -1.81 6.35
C ILE A 28 2.03 -1.31 6.03
N TYR A 29 2.33 -1.00 4.78
CA TYR A 29 3.63 -0.42 4.38
C TYR A 29 3.87 0.93 5.04
N GLY A 30 2.83 1.76 5.18
CA GLY A 30 2.90 3.04 5.88
C GLY A 30 3.27 2.87 7.35
N ILE A 31 2.70 1.88 8.05
CA ILE A 31 3.07 1.55 9.44
C ILE A 31 4.53 1.08 9.53
N VAL A 32 4.97 0.22 8.62
CA VAL A 32 6.39 -0.22 8.57
C VAL A 32 7.31 0.99 8.39
N GLY A 33 7.00 1.88 7.45
CA GLY A 33 7.76 3.11 7.23
C GLY A 33 7.79 4.02 8.46
N LEU A 34 6.67 4.13 9.18
CA LEU A 34 6.59 4.89 10.43
C LEU A 34 7.53 4.30 11.50
N PHE A 35 7.51 2.99 11.72
CA PHE A 35 8.41 2.34 12.68
C PHE A 35 9.88 2.57 12.34
N LEU A 36 10.23 2.49 11.08
CA LEU A 36 11.60 2.74 10.63
C LEU A 36 12.02 4.20 10.83
N ALA A 37 11.15 5.14 10.54
CA ALA A 37 11.41 6.57 10.76
C ALA A 37 11.56 6.90 12.25
N VAL A 38 10.67 6.39 13.09
CA VAL A 38 10.75 6.56 14.55
C VAL A 38 12.01 5.90 15.12
N GLY A 39 12.35 4.71 14.63
CA GLY A 39 13.60 4.03 15.01
C GLY A 39 14.84 4.86 14.65
N LYS A 40 14.86 5.52 13.49
CA LYS A 40 15.95 6.41 13.10
C LYS A 40 16.00 7.65 13.98
N LEU A 41 14.86 8.27 14.28
CA LEU A 41 14.78 9.42 15.21
C LEU A 41 15.34 9.08 16.59
N SER A 42 14.99 7.89 17.09
CA SER A 42 15.47 7.42 18.40
C SER A 42 16.99 7.16 18.39
N ALA A 43 17.51 6.57 17.30
CA ALA A 43 18.93 6.27 17.15
C ALA A 43 19.80 7.53 17.07
N LEU A 44 19.32 8.61 16.44
CA LEU A 44 20.01 9.88 16.37
C LEU A 44 19.91 10.71 17.66
N GLY A 45 18.95 10.37 18.53
CA GLY A 45 18.65 11.11 19.76
C GLY A 45 17.92 12.43 19.47
N MET A 46 16.63 12.49 19.80
CA MET A 46 15.78 13.65 19.47
C MET A 46 16.32 15.00 19.99
N GLY A 47 17.06 14.99 21.11
CA GLY A 47 17.68 16.19 21.68
C GLY A 47 19.03 16.57 21.07
N ALA A 48 19.69 15.68 20.34
CA ALA A 48 20.99 15.86 19.73
C ALA A 48 20.93 16.00 18.20
N MET A 49 19.76 15.73 17.62
CA MET A 49 19.55 15.73 16.17
C MET A 49 19.62 17.15 15.61
N THR A 50 20.30 17.31 14.47
CA THR A 50 20.33 18.56 13.74
C THR A 50 19.05 18.78 12.93
N VAL A 51 18.73 20.03 12.61
CA VAL A 51 17.62 20.39 11.71
C VAL A 51 17.78 19.72 10.33
N GLY A 52 19.04 19.64 9.83
CA GLY A 52 19.35 18.96 8.58
C GLY A 52 18.99 17.48 8.60
N GLN A 53 19.31 16.78 9.68
CA GLN A 53 18.90 15.36 9.85
C GLN A 53 17.38 15.19 9.90
N GLY A 54 16.67 16.12 10.52
CA GLY A 54 15.20 16.11 10.52
C GLY A 54 14.63 16.23 9.11
N TRP A 55 15.16 17.13 8.29
CA TRP A 55 14.78 17.25 6.88
C TRP A 55 15.09 15.99 6.07
N GLN A 56 16.26 15.39 6.29
CA GLN A 56 16.63 14.14 5.63
C GLN A 56 15.62 13.02 5.92
N ILE A 57 15.19 12.87 7.18
CA ILE A 57 14.18 11.87 7.57
C ILE A 57 12.84 12.16 6.88
N LEU A 58 12.41 13.42 6.88
CA LEU A 58 11.17 13.80 6.21
C LEU A 58 11.20 13.43 4.72
N PHE A 59 12.27 13.82 4.01
CA PHE A 59 12.41 13.52 2.59
C PHE A 59 12.59 12.03 2.31
N ALA A 60 13.23 11.28 3.21
CA ALA A 60 13.35 9.83 3.10
C ALA A 60 12.00 9.10 3.14
N CYS A 61 11.00 9.68 3.80
CA CYS A 61 9.64 9.12 3.86
C CYS A 61 8.79 9.43 2.61
N ILE A 62 9.17 10.40 1.80
CA ILE A 62 8.38 10.83 0.62
C ILE A 62 8.16 9.71 -0.41
N PRO A 63 9.16 8.89 -0.78
CA PRO A 63 8.92 7.82 -1.75
C PRO A 63 7.77 6.91 -1.35
N LEU A 64 7.75 6.44 -0.11
CA LEU A 64 6.65 5.62 0.40
C LEU A 64 5.32 6.37 0.45
N ALA A 65 5.34 7.63 0.88
CA ALA A 65 4.12 8.45 0.98
C ALA A 65 3.45 8.63 -0.39
N ILE A 66 4.23 8.99 -1.43
CA ILE A 66 3.72 9.21 -2.78
C ILE A 66 3.26 7.89 -3.40
N THR A 67 4.10 6.85 -3.38
CA THR A 67 3.77 5.57 -4.02
C THR A 67 2.65 4.85 -3.28
N GLY A 68 2.60 4.93 -1.95
CA GLY A 68 1.52 4.37 -1.16
C GLY A 68 0.17 4.99 -1.50
N LEU A 69 0.11 6.31 -1.57
CA LEU A 69 -1.11 7.03 -1.92
C LEU A 69 -1.55 6.73 -3.36
N THR A 70 -0.66 6.90 -4.33
CA THR A 70 -1.00 6.76 -5.74
C THR A 70 -1.32 5.32 -6.13
N SER A 71 -0.54 4.35 -5.63
CA SER A 71 -0.78 2.93 -5.90
C SER A 71 -2.05 2.43 -5.20
N GLY A 72 -2.35 2.89 -3.99
CA GLY A 72 -3.58 2.52 -3.28
C GLY A 72 -4.83 2.96 -4.04
N ILE A 73 -4.85 4.19 -4.56
CA ILE A 73 -5.95 4.69 -5.40
C ILE A 73 -6.06 3.89 -6.70
N ALA A 74 -4.94 3.65 -7.38
CA ALA A 74 -4.92 2.89 -8.62
C ALA A 74 -5.35 1.43 -8.41
N GLN A 75 -4.84 0.78 -7.37
CA GLN A 75 -5.20 -0.60 -7.01
C GLN A 75 -6.68 -0.72 -6.65
N GLY A 76 -7.25 0.27 -5.95
CA GLY A 76 -8.67 0.30 -5.65
C GLY A 76 -9.54 0.34 -6.91
N LYS A 77 -9.13 1.08 -7.94
CA LYS A 77 -9.81 1.11 -9.25
C LYS A 77 -9.74 -0.25 -9.96
N VAL A 78 -8.56 -0.88 -9.97
CA VAL A 78 -8.35 -2.19 -10.58
C VAL A 78 -9.16 -3.27 -9.82
N ALA A 79 -9.11 -3.28 -8.49
CA ALA A 79 -9.91 -4.19 -7.67
C ALA A 79 -11.42 -4.00 -7.88
N GLY A 80 -11.86 -2.75 -8.01
CA GLY A 80 -13.25 -2.41 -8.34
C GLY A 80 -13.68 -2.98 -9.70
N ALA A 81 -12.82 -2.88 -10.71
CA ALA A 81 -13.06 -3.50 -12.01
C ALA A 81 -13.08 -5.04 -11.93
N ALA A 82 -12.20 -5.62 -11.11
CA ALA A 82 -12.15 -7.06 -10.87
C ALA A 82 -13.42 -7.59 -10.18
N CYS A 83 -14.11 -6.78 -9.37
CA CYS A 83 -15.43 -7.15 -8.84
C CYS A 83 -16.44 -7.39 -9.97
N GLY A 84 -16.40 -6.60 -11.04
CA GLY A 84 -17.22 -6.82 -12.23
C GLY A 84 -16.88 -8.11 -12.98
N LEU A 85 -15.60 -8.49 -13.00
CA LEU A 85 -15.16 -9.77 -13.53
C LEU A 85 -15.72 -10.94 -12.72
N VAL A 86 -15.62 -10.87 -11.38
CA VAL A 86 -16.15 -11.90 -10.47
C VAL A 86 -17.67 -12.01 -10.56
N ALA A 87 -18.38 -10.90 -10.79
CA ALA A 87 -19.82 -10.91 -10.98
C ALA A 87 -20.22 -11.79 -12.17
N LYS A 88 -19.51 -11.67 -13.27
CA LYS A 88 -19.82 -12.39 -14.53
C LYS A 88 -19.13 -13.73 -14.65
N ARG A 89 -17.91 -13.86 -14.13
CA ARG A 89 -17.06 -15.05 -14.24
C ARG A 89 -16.31 -15.27 -12.92
N PRO A 90 -16.94 -15.88 -11.92
CA PRO A 90 -16.34 -16.09 -10.61
C PRO A 90 -15.03 -16.89 -10.64
N ASP A 91 -14.90 -17.80 -11.63
CA ASP A 91 -13.70 -18.64 -11.79
C ASP A 91 -12.47 -17.86 -12.27
N GLU A 92 -12.66 -16.66 -12.80
CA GLU A 92 -11.59 -15.79 -13.28
C GLU A 92 -11.07 -14.82 -12.22
N MET A 93 -11.49 -14.92 -10.99
CA MET A 93 -11.07 -14.10 -9.87
C MET A 93 -9.54 -13.97 -9.76
N GLY A 94 -8.82 -15.09 -9.98
CA GLY A 94 -7.35 -15.11 -9.92
C GLY A 94 -6.70 -14.10 -10.86
N LYS A 95 -7.25 -13.92 -12.07
CA LYS A 95 -6.76 -12.92 -13.02
C LYS A 95 -6.99 -11.49 -12.53
N GLY A 96 -8.16 -11.23 -11.96
CA GLY A 96 -8.46 -9.93 -11.34
C GLY A 96 -7.53 -9.60 -10.18
N MET A 97 -7.20 -10.59 -9.34
CA MET A 97 -6.23 -10.42 -8.26
C MET A 97 -4.82 -10.12 -8.79
N ILE A 98 -4.36 -10.83 -9.82
CA ILE A 98 -3.03 -10.59 -10.41
C ILE A 98 -2.92 -9.15 -10.92
N PHE A 99 -3.94 -8.64 -11.61
CA PHE A 99 -3.93 -7.24 -12.06
C PHE A 99 -3.84 -6.26 -10.90
N ALA A 100 -4.54 -6.51 -9.80
CA ALA A 100 -4.47 -5.65 -8.62
C ALA A 100 -3.10 -5.74 -7.91
N ILE A 101 -2.52 -6.93 -7.81
CA ILE A 101 -1.21 -7.16 -7.17
C ILE A 101 -0.08 -6.49 -7.97
N VAL A 102 -0.15 -6.46 -9.30
CA VAL A 102 0.84 -5.75 -10.12
C VAL A 102 0.90 -4.26 -9.74
N VAL A 103 -0.22 -3.63 -9.47
CA VAL A 103 -0.25 -2.22 -9.05
C VAL A 103 0.39 -2.02 -7.66
N GLU A 104 0.29 -3.00 -6.78
CA GLU A 104 0.88 -2.96 -5.44
C GLU A 104 2.41 -2.89 -5.48
N THR A 105 3.05 -3.41 -6.51
CA THR A 105 4.51 -3.40 -6.63
C THR A 105 5.11 -2.01 -6.54
N TYR A 106 4.42 -0.98 -6.97
CA TYR A 106 4.88 0.41 -6.84
C TYR A 106 4.99 0.86 -5.38
N ALA A 107 4.05 0.46 -4.52
CA ALA A 107 4.13 0.74 -3.09
C ALA A 107 5.30 0.02 -2.42
N VAL A 108 5.57 -1.22 -2.84
CA VAL A 108 6.74 -1.99 -2.36
C VAL A 108 8.05 -1.30 -2.74
N LEU A 109 8.16 -0.82 -3.98
CA LEU A 109 9.33 -0.07 -4.43
C LEU A 109 9.51 1.24 -3.66
N GLY A 110 8.42 1.93 -3.36
CA GLY A 110 8.45 3.14 -2.54
C GLY A 110 8.89 2.87 -1.10
N LEU A 111 8.42 1.77 -0.51
CA LEU A 111 8.88 1.31 0.81
C LEU A 111 10.39 1.01 0.80
N LEU A 112 10.86 0.28 -0.21
CA LEU A 112 12.28 -0.01 -0.37
C LEU A 112 13.11 1.26 -0.49
N GLY A 113 12.65 2.23 -1.28
CA GLY A 113 13.28 3.55 -1.40
C GLY A 113 13.39 4.27 -0.05
N THR A 114 12.33 4.28 0.73
CA THR A 114 12.31 4.86 2.08
C THR A 114 13.28 4.13 3.03
N ILE A 115 13.31 2.80 3.00
CA ILE A 115 14.26 1.99 3.80
C ILE A 115 15.70 2.36 3.48
N LEU A 116 16.06 2.41 2.20
CA LEU A 116 17.41 2.73 1.76
C LEU A 116 17.82 4.16 2.15
N LEU A 117 16.92 5.12 1.98
CA LEU A 117 17.19 6.51 2.32
C LEU A 117 17.35 6.71 3.83
N LEU A 118 16.46 6.14 4.65
CA LEU A 118 16.58 6.18 6.11
C LEU A 118 17.87 5.51 6.60
N GLY A 119 18.27 4.42 5.96
CA GLY A 119 19.51 3.70 6.28
C GLY A 119 20.78 4.55 6.08
N ASN A 120 20.77 5.45 5.12
CA ASN A 120 21.92 6.31 4.79
C ASN A 120 22.03 7.60 5.63
N ILE A 121 21.08 7.91 6.49
CA ILE A 121 21.14 9.08 7.38
C ILE A 121 22.06 8.75 8.56
N THR A 122 23.08 9.56 8.77
CA THR A 122 24.07 9.41 9.85
C THR A 122 24.06 10.60 10.78
#